data_22c024268560b99f906060a358b5541a
#
_entry.id   22c024268560b99f906060a358b5541a
#
_cell.length_a   1.000
_cell.length_b   1.000
_cell.length_c   1.000
_cell.angle_alpha   90.00
_cell.angle_beta   90.00
_cell.angle_gamma   90.00
#
_symmetry.space_group_name_H-M   'P 1'
#
loop_
_entity.id
_entity.type
_entity.pdbx_description
1 polymer ?
#
loop_
_entity_poly.entity_id
_entity_poly.type
_entity_poly.pdbx_seq_one_letter_code
_entity_poly.pdbx_strand_id
1 'polypeptide(L)'
;MTRALALVLLVAGLLPAALRAQDGGMSRAFELERRGNYSAAAEAYRAVLAAHPADAAALLGLERALLPLDRSTDILPQVRAALAAGPSSAPVYGVALRAWAAADEPDSMRAVAERWAAAIPGDEAPYREWGAAALSRHDRRGAVSAYLQGREQLHRPDALAAELAQVAVADGDFRGALREWVAAVRILPGYRGTAAGTLAQAPDSLRRDLLAQLRREHDFTATQLEADLLIRWGDPLGGLHALEAALPDERPAAVEALHDFLDRLRTQPGRAARAAQGRALELTAERSPESQQARFRLDAARAYTLAGDRDAARRMLVGIADDRSAPSTVSAGASATLVQVLIEEGKLDEAARRLAANRSSMVGDEYAGLRRRLVLGYLRAGDLARADTVLGADSTVDGLALAGRIRLYQGDLRGAVERFKAAGPFAGDRDEATERTALLAMLQPIETDTLPELGRALLQLAQADTARAIAGLERVARALPPARGAAEVRLLAGRLAAASEKPGDAERLLRAAALPDAPGTAPAAELALAELLLQQKRAAEAVAQLEHLILTYPGSALVPQARRRLDEARGAVPRT
;
A
#
# COMPACT_ATOMS: atom_id res chain seq x y z
N MET A 1 -63.80 -52.64 6.06
CA MET A 1 -62.79 -51.62 5.89
C MET A 1 -61.35 -52.18 6.05
N THR A 2 -61.00 -53.28 5.38
CA THR A 2 -59.69 -53.97 5.60
C THR A 2 -59.06 -54.54 4.32
N ARG A 3 -59.39 -53.96 3.14
CA ARG A 3 -58.76 -54.37 1.86
C ARG A 3 -58.11 -53.20 1.04
N ALA A 4 -58.18 -51.99 1.54
CA ALA A 4 -57.58 -50.82 0.86
C ALA A 4 -56.18 -50.40 1.38
N LEU A 5 -55.71 -50.96 2.51
CA LEU A 5 -54.41 -50.61 3.12
C LEU A 5 -53.24 -51.47 2.63
N ALA A 6 -53.51 -52.60 1.96
CA ALA A 6 -52.47 -53.51 1.48
C ALA A 6 -51.87 -53.11 0.10
N LEU A 7 -52.54 -52.24 -0.67
CA LEU A 7 -52.09 -51.86 -2.03
C LEU A 7 -51.18 -50.60 -2.05
N VAL A 8 -51.17 -49.81 -0.97
CA VAL A 8 -50.35 -48.60 -0.87
C VAL A 8 -48.90 -48.89 -0.39
N LEU A 9 -48.71 -50.04 0.29
CA LEU A 9 -47.35 -50.42 0.76
C LEU A 9 -46.51 -51.21 -0.25
N LEU A 10 -47.11 -51.62 -1.40
CA LEU A 10 -46.35 -52.35 -2.45
C LEU A 10 -45.80 -51.44 -3.55
N VAL A 11 -46.21 -50.17 -3.62
CA VAL A 11 -45.69 -49.20 -4.62
C VAL A 11 -44.50 -48.40 -4.07
N ALA A 12 -44.28 -48.37 -2.76
CA ALA A 12 -43.15 -47.70 -2.12
C ALA A 12 -41.82 -48.52 -2.15
N GLY A 13 -41.85 -49.76 -2.67
CA GLY A 13 -40.72 -50.69 -2.66
C GLY A 13 -39.94 -50.80 -4.00
N LEU A 14 -40.38 -50.12 -5.05
CA LEU A 14 -39.77 -50.18 -6.38
C LEU A 14 -39.21 -48.79 -6.83
N LEU A 15 -38.50 -48.08 -5.95
CA LEU A 15 -37.50 -47.16 -6.45
C LEU A 15 -36.44 -48.02 -7.14
N PRO A 16 -36.15 -47.78 -8.43
CA PRO A 16 -35.37 -48.72 -9.22
C PRO A 16 -33.97 -48.91 -8.61
N ALA A 17 -33.55 -50.17 -8.51
CA ALA A 17 -32.20 -50.58 -8.09
C ALA A 17 -31.11 -49.86 -8.88
N ALA A 18 -31.43 -49.33 -10.06
CA ALA A 18 -30.63 -48.50 -10.91
C ALA A 18 -30.20 -47.15 -10.28
N LEU A 19 -31.11 -46.46 -9.55
CA LEU A 19 -30.76 -45.19 -8.87
C LEU A 19 -29.79 -45.41 -7.70
N ARG A 20 -29.96 -46.48 -6.93
CA ARG A 20 -29.04 -46.86 -5.84
C ARG A 20 -27.67 -47.34 -6.35
N ALA A 21 -27.64 -48.01 -7.49
CA ALA A 21 -26.37 -48.42 -8.14
C ALA A 21 -25.61 -47.26 -8.72
N GLN A 22 -26.30 -46.25 -9.25
CA GLN A 22 -25.69 -45.00 -9.77
C GLN A 22 -25.05 -44.17 -8.63
N ASP A 23 -25.76 -43.96 -7.51
CA ASP A 23 -25.25 -43.28 -6.33
C ASP A 23 -24.01 -43.96 -5.77
N GLY A 24 -23.97 -45.29 -5.75
CA GLY A 24 -22.82 -46.08 -5.30
C GLY A 24 -21.62 -45.97 -6.23
N GLY A 25 -21.87 -45.94 -7.55
CA GLY A 25 -20.81 -45.79 -8.58
C GLY A 25 -20.13 -44.41 -8.54
N MET A 26 -20.95 -43.36 -8.49
CA MET A 26 -20.45 -41.97 -8.40
C MET A 26 -19.71 -41.74 -7.07
N SER A 27 -20.25 -42.18 -5.96
CA SER A 27 -19.61 -42.03 -4.65
C SER A 27 -18.23 -42.72 -4.59
N ARG A 28 -18.12 -43.92 -5.19
CA ARG A 28 -16.86 -44.65 -5.31
C ARG A 28 -15.85 -43.92 -6.18
N ALA A 29 -16.28 -43.41 -7.33
CA ALA A 29 -15.40 -42.68 -8.26
C ALA A 29 -14.87 -41.42 -7.59
N PHE A 30 -15.72 -40.64 -6.92
CA PHE A 30 -15.33 -39.43 -6.19
C PHE A 30 -14.36 -39.74 -5.03
N GLU A 31 -14.57 -40.81 -4.29
CA GLU A 31 -13.68 -41.21 -3.19
C GLU A 31 -12.29 -41.63 -3.72
N LEU A 32 -12.22 -42.31 -4.86
CA LEU A 32 -10.95 -42.63 -5.52
C LEU A 32 -10.20 -41.37 -6.00
N GLU A 33 -10.94 -40.43 -6.62
CA GLU A 33 -10.40 -39.11 -7.02
C GLU A 33 -9.85 -38.35 -5.80
N ARG A 34 -10.59 -38.26 -4.72
CA ARG A 34 -10.21 -37.60 -3.46
C ARG A 34 -8.94 -38.21 -2.83
N ARG A 35 -8.72 -39.53 -3.02
CA ARG A 35 -7.49 -40.23 -2.57
C ARG A 35 -6.31 -40.09 -3.53
N GLY A 36 -6.49 -39.37 -4.63
CA GLY A 36 -5.46 -39.21 -5.66
C GLY A 36 -5.27 -40.43 -6.57
N ASN A 37 -6.14 -41.44 -6.47
CA ASN A 37 -6.10 -42.62 -7.34
C ASN A 37 -6.87 -42.33 -8.64
N TYR A 38 -6.29 -41.44 -9.44
CA TYR A 38 -6.95 -40.90 -10.63
C TYR A 38 -7.22 -41.97 -11.70
N SER A 39 -6.35 -42.97 -11.86
CA SER A 39 -6.57 -44.06 -12.81
C SER A 39 -7.80 -44.89 -12.45
N ALA A 40 -7.92 -45.31 -11.20
CA ALA A 40 -9.07 -46.05 -10.73
C ALA A 40 -10.35 -45.21 -10.69
N ALA A 41 -10.24 -43.90 -10.42
CA ALA A 41 -11.34 -42.97 -10.51
C ALA A 41 -11.87 -42.86 -11.94
N ALA A 42 -10.97 -42.72 -12.94
CA ALA A 42 -11.34 -42.68 -14.34
C ALA A 42 -12.10 -43.93 -14.80
N GLU A 43 -11.65 -45.13 -14.39
CA GLU A 43 -12.36 -46.38 -14.69
C GLU A 43 -13.76 -46.44 -14.01
N ALA A 44 -13.87 -45.97 -12.79
CA ALA A 44 -15.15 -45.92 -12.07
C ALA A 44 -16.12 -44.91 -12.74
N TYR A 45 -15.67 -43.75 -13.16
CA TYR A 45 -16.47 -42.78 -13.93
C TYR A 45 -16.89 -43.36 -15.30
N ARG A 46 -15.99 -44.07 -16.01
CA ARG A 46 -16.35 -44.76 -17.26
C ARG A 46 -17.43 -45.80 -17.09
N ALA A 47 -17.40 -46.54 -15.97
CA ALA A 47 -18.46 -47.53 -15.67
C ALA A 47 -19.83 -46.86 -15.45
N VAL A 48 -19.88 -45.70 -14.81
CA VAL A 48 -21.10 -44.90 -14.69
C VAL A 48 -21.58 -44.42 -16.06
N LEU A 49 -20.67 -43.87 -16.89
CA LEU A 49 -20.99 -43.37 -18.23
C LEU A 49 -21.42 -44.47 -19.22
N ALA A 50 -20.97 -45.70 -19.01
CA ALA A 50 -21.43 -46.82 -19.83
C ALA A 50 -22.93 -47.12 -19.61
N ALA A 51 -23.45 -46.92 -18.39
CA ALA A 51 -24.87 -47.06 -18.08
C ALA A 51 -25.66 -45.77 -18.37
N HIS A 52 -25.07 -44.63 -18.18
CA HIS A 52 -25.68 -43.30 -18.32
C HIS A 52 -24.77 -42.34 -19.13
N PRO A 53 -24.73 -42.45 -20.46
CA PRO A 53 -23.78 -41.73 -21.32
C PRO A 53 -23.87 -40.21 -21.21
N ALA A 54 -25.06 -39.65 -20.89
CA ALA A 54 -25.29 -38.21 -20.76
C ALA A 54 -25.17 -37.67 -19.31
N ASP A 55 -24.64 -38.48 -18.37
CA ASP A 55 -24.40 -38.00 -17.01
C ASP A 55 -23.29 -36.96 -16.95
N ALA A 56 -23.69 -35.71 -16.81
CA ALA A 56 -22.78 -34.57 -16.80
C ALA A 56 -21.78 -34.60 -15.61
N ALA A 57 -22.22 -35.09 -14.44
CA ALA A 57 -21.36 -35.16 -13.27
C ALA A 57 -20.27 -36.23 -13.41
N ALA A 58 -20.62 -37.38 -13.98
CA ALA A 58 -19.66 -38.43 -14.29
C ALA A 58 -18.70 -38.03 -15.39
N LEU A 59 -19.16 -37.27 -16.40
CA LEU A 59 -18.31 -36.79 -17.48
C LEU A 59 -17.29 -35.73 -16.98
N LEU A 60 -17.74 -34.79 -16.13
CA LEU A 60 -16.86 -33.83 -15.48
C LEU A 60 -15.86 -34.51 -14.52
N GLY A 61 -16.31 -35.55 -13.80
CA GLY A 61 -15.45 -36.35 -12.94
C GLY A 61 -14.37 -37.09 -13.73
N LEU A 62 -14.74 -37.68 -14.87
CA LEU A 62 -13.78 -38.33 -15.78
C LEU A 62 -12.76 -37.35 -16.33
N GLU A 63 -13.19 -36.17 -16.76
CA GLU A 63 -12.28 -35.09 -17.21
C GLU A 63 -11.24 -34.74 -16.15
N ARG A 64 -11.70 -34.45 -14.92
CA ARG A 64 -10.80 -34.14 -13.79
C ARG A 64 -9.83 -35.27 -13.44
N ALA A 65 -10.29 -36.52 -13.53
CA ALA A 65 -9.45 -37.67 -13.25
C ALA A 65 -8.39 -37.94 -14.34
N LEU A 66 -8.67 -37.58 -15.59
CA LEU A 66 -7.73 -37.77 -16.71
C LEU A 66 -6.67 -36.67 -16.78
N LEU A 67 -6.97 -35.45 -16.31
CA LEU A 67 -6.08 -34.31 -16.38
C LEU A 67 -4.71 -34.53 -15.68
N PRO A 68 -4.64 -35.01 -14.41
CA PRO A 68 -3.37 -35.31 -13.75
C PRO A 68 -2.58 -36.46 -14.37
N LEU A 69 -3.24 -37.26 -15.21
CA LEU A 69 -2.62 -38.39 -15.91
C LEU A 69 -2.09 -37.99 -17.29
N ASP A 70 -2.25 -36.74 -17.71
CA ASP A 70 -1.93 -36.25 -19.07
C ASP A 70 -2.64 -37.06 -20.17
N ARG A 71 -3.90 -37.49 -19.89
CA ARG A 71 -4.72 -38.36 -20.75
C ARG A 71 -6.05 -37.70 -21.13
N SER A 72 -6.07 -36.38 -21.29
CA SER A 72 -7.30 -35.60 -21.52
C SER A 72 -8.07 -36.05 -22.78
N THR A 73 -7.40 -36.57 -23.82
CA THR A 73 -8.04 -37.06 -25.05
C THR A 73 -8.75 -38.40 -24.87
N ASP A 74 -8.43 -39.18 -23.84
CA ASP A 74 -9.05 -40.49 -23.58
C ASP A 74 -10.54 -40.40 -23.16
N ILE A 75 -11.06 -39.19 -22.99
CA ILE A 75 -12.49 -38.93 -22.73
C ILE A 75 -13.32 -38.93 -24.03
N LEU A 76 -12.72 -38.83 -25.21
CA LEU A 76 -13.43 -38.64 -26.47
C LEU A 76 -14.49 -39.71 -26.79
N PRO A 77 -14.29 -41.02 -26.50
CA PRO A 77 -15.33 -42.01 -26.71
C PRO A 77 -16.58 -41.71 -25.88
N GLN A 78 -16.42 -41.29 -24.62
CA GLN A 78 -17.55 -40.97 -23.72
C GLN A 78 -18.23 -39.66 -24.14
N VAL A 79 -17.46 -38.66 -24.58
CA VAL A 79 -18.01 -37.42 -25.16
C VAL A 79 -18.88 -37.72 -26.39
N ARG A 80 -18.40 -38.54 -27.33
CA ARG A 80 -19.19 -38.94 -28.50
C ARG A 80 -20.47 -39.67 -28.10
N ALA A 81 -20.37 -40.59 -27.17
CA ALA A 81 -21.56 -41.32 -26.64
C ALA A 81 -22.57 -40.38 -25.98
N ALA A 82 -22.07 -39.42 -25.15
CA ALA A 82 -22.94 -38.45 -24.49
C ALA A 82 -23.67 -37.55 -25.49
N LEU A 83 -22.95 -37.06 -26.52
CA LEU A 83 -23.54 -36.25 -27.59
C LEU A 83 -24.52 -37.05 -28.45
N ALA A 84 -24.31 -38.35 -28.68
CA ALA A 84 -25.20 -39.22 -29.45
C ALA A 84 -26.48 -39.59 -28.68
N ALA A 85 -26.48 -39.53 -27.35
CA ALA A 85 -27.61 -39.89 -26.51
C ALA A 85 -28.80 -38.91 -26.56
N GLY A 86 -28.66 -37.78 -27.24
CA GLY A 86 -29.73 -36.78 -27.42
C GLY A 86 -29.32 -35.34 -27.05
N PRO A 87 -30.28 -34.48 -26.73
CA PRO A 87 -29.99 -33.12 -26.26
C PRO A 87 -29.15 -33.18 -24.98
N SER A 88 -28.00 -32.48 -25.00
CA SER A 88 -27.04 -32.48 -23.90
C SER A 88 -27.18 -31.22 -23.05
N SER A 89 -26.71 -31.28 -21.81
CA SER A 89 -26.62 -30.09 -20.94
C SER A 89 -25.38 -29.25 -21.24
N ALA A 90 -25.39 -27.98 -20.83
CA ALA A 90 -24.26 -27.08 -21.00
C ALA A 90 -22.91 -27.66 -20.49
N PRO A 91 -22.83 -28.31 -19.31
CA PRO A 91 -21.60 -28.97 -18.85
C PRO A 91 -21.08 -30.06 -19.80
N VAL A 92 -21.96 -30.84 -20.42
CA VAL A 92 -21.55 -31.88 -21.40
C VAL A 92 -20.95 -31.25 -22.64
N TYR A 93 -21.55 -30.19 -23.17
CA TYR A 93 -21.00 -29.44 -24.29
C TYR A 93 -19.65 -28.78 -23.94
N GLY A 94 -19.52 -28.22 -22.72
CA GLY A 94 -18.25 -27.63 -22.26
C GLY A 94 -17.12 -28.67 -22.19
N VAL A 95 -17.36 -29.86 -21.63
CA VAL A 95 -16.40 -30.97 -21.62
C VAL A 95 -16.06 -31.40 -23.05
N ALA A 96 -17.06 -31.46 -23.93
CA ALA A 96 -16.82 -31.81 -25.33
C ALA A 96 -15.89 -30.82 -26.04
N LEU A 97 -16.10 -29.51 -25.86
CA LEU A 97 -15.22 -28.48 -26.43
C LEU A 97 -13.78 -28.62 -25.93
N ARG A 98 -13.58 -28.80 -24.61
CA ARG A 98 -12.23 -28.98 -24.05
C ARG A 98 -11.55 -30.27 -24.49
N ALA A 99 -12.32 -31.37 -24.62
CA ALA A 99 -11.81 -32.65 -25.10
C ALA A 99 -11.35 -32.56 -26.55
N TRP A 100 -12.13 -31.89 -27.41
CA TRP A 100 -11.75 -31.68 -28.80
C TRP A 100 -10.61 -30.67 -28.97
N ALA A 101 -10.54 -29.66 -28.05
CA ALA A 101 -9.39 -28.77 -27.96
C ALA A 101 -8.09 -29.52 -27.63
N ALA A 102 -8.15 -30.45 -26.66
CA ALA A 102 -7.01 -31.30 -26.28
C ALA A 102 -6.59 -32.24 -27.45
N ALA A 103 -7.53 -32.62 -28.29
CA ALA A 103 -7.27 -33.47 -29.48
C ALA A 103 -6.81 -32.70 -30.73
N ASP A 104 -6.73 -31.38 -30.64
CA ASP A 104 -6.36 -30.47 -31.74
C ASP A 104 -7.34 -30.53 -32.95
N GLU A 105 -8.64 -30.64 -32.67
CA GLU A 105 -9.72 -30.85 -33.67
C GLU A 105 -10.65 -29.61 -33.77
N PRO A 106 -10.25 -28.53 -34.46
CA PRO A 106 -11.00 -27.27 -34.50
C PRO A 106 -12.39 -27.39 -35.14
N ASP A 107 -12.53 -28.24 -36.18
CA ASP A 107 -13.82 -28.44 -36.85
C ASP A 107 -14.82 -29.16 -35.93
N SER A 108 -14.34 -30.09 -35.11
CA SER A 108 -15.15 -30.78 -34.10
C SER A 108 -15.59 -29.82 -32.97
N MET A 109 -14.71 -28.90 -32.59
CA MET A 109 -15.06 -27.83 -31.63
C MET A 109 -16.18 -26.94 -32.18
N ARG A 110 -16.06 -26.49 -33.42
CA ARG A 110 -17.09 -25.69 -34.10
C ARG A 110 -18.43 -26.42 -34.13
N ALA A 111 -18.46 -27.67 -34.61
CA ALA A 111 -19.67 -28.47 -34.68
C ALA A 111 -20.36 -28.66 -33.31
N VAL A 112 -19.58 -28.83 -32.25
CA VAL A 112 -20.10 -28.90 -30.88
C VAL A 112 -20.71 -27.58 -30.45
N ALA A 113 -20.04 -26.45 -30.68
CA ALA A 113 -20.53 -25.12 -30.31
C ALA A 113 -21.82 -24.77 -31.08
N GLU A 114 -21.89 -25.04 -32.38
CA GLU A 114 -23.09 -24.83 -33.18
C GLU A 114 -24.26 -25.70 -32.72
N ARG A 115 -24.00 -26.96 -32.38
CA ARG A 115 -25.00 -27.84 -31.80
C ARG A 115 -25.50 -27.34 -30.43
N TRP A 116 -24.61 -26.83 -29.60
CA TRP A 116 -24.97 -26.24 -28.32
C TRP A 116 -25.82 -24.99 -28.52
N ALA A 117 -25.40 -24.06 -29.39
CA ALA A 117 -26.15 -22.86 -29.71
C ALA A 117 -27.56 -23.16 -30.28
N ALA A 118 -27.68 -24.20 -31.09
CA ALA A 118 -28.98 -24.66 -31.58
C ALA A 118 -29.88 -25.25 -30.47
N ALA A 119 -29.28 -25.89 -29.48
CA ALA A 119 -30.02 -26.46 -28.32
C ALA A 119 -30.49 -25.40 -27.33
N ILE A 120 -29.74 -24.29 -27.20
CA ILE A 120 -30.04 -23.19 -26.26
C ILE A 120 -29.88 -21.86 -27.03
N PRO A 121 -30.88 -21.46 -27.83
CA PRO A 121 -30.81 -20.24 -28.62
C PRO A 121 -30.70 -18.98 -27.73
N GLY A 122 -29.86 -18.04 -28.14
CA GLY A 122 -29.69 -16.74 -27.45
C GLY A 122 -28.67 -16.77 -26.33
N ASP A 123 -28.07 -17.91 -26.02
CA ASP A 123 -27.01 -18.03 -25.00
C ASP A 123 -25.63 -17.71 -25.60
N GLU A 124 -24.84 -16.92 -24.88
CA GLU A 124 -23.44 -16.60 -25.26
C GLU A 124 -22.46 -17.73 -24.90
N ALA A 125 -22.85 -18.63 -23.98
CA ALA A 125 -21.95 -19.66 -23.44
C ALA A 125 -21.33 -20.56 -24.53
N PRO A 126 -22.05 -21.02 -25.57
CA PRO A 126 -21.44 -21.83 -26.64
C PRO A 126 -20.21 -21.18 -27.28
N TYR A 127 -20.31 -19.89 -27.57
CA TYR A 127 -19.26 -19.15 -28.26
C TYR A 127 -18.13 -18.73 -27.30
N ARG A 128 -18.48 -18.43 -26.04
CA ARG A 128 -17.52 -18.15 -24.98
C ARG A 128 -16.63 -19.35 -24.70
N GLU A 129 -17.24 -20.51 -24.50
CA GLU A 129 -16.53 -21.76 -24.21
C GLU A 129 -15.73 -22.25 -25.43
N TRP A 130 -16.24 -22.08 -26.65
CA TRP A 130 -15.49 -22.39 -27.86
C TRP A 130 -14.25 -21.50 -28.02
N GLY A 131 -14.39 -20.20 -27.84
CA GLY A 131 -13.25 -19.27 -27.83
C GLY A 131 -12.24 -19.58 -26.74
N ALA A 132 -12.69 -19.86 -25.51
CA ALA A 132 -11.82 -20.29 -24.41
C ALA A 132 -11.06 -21.59 -24.74
N ALA A 133 -11.73 -22.57 -25.36
CA ALA A 133 -11.11 -23.81 -25.81
C ALA A 133 -10.07 -23.58 -26.93
N ALA A 134 -10.32 -22.63 -27.84
CA ALA A 134 -9.33 -22.21 -28.83
C ALA A 134 -8.11 -21.53 -28.18
N LEU A 135 -8.32 -20.66 -27.16
CA LEU A 135 -7.24 -20.02 -26.42
C LEU A 135 -6.36 -21.02 -25.67
N SER A 136 -6.94 -22.10 -25.14
CA SER A 136 -6.17 -23.16 -24.46
C SER A 136 -5.17 -23.86 -25.39
N ARG A 137 -5.43 -23.83 -26.70
CA ARG A 137 -4.55 -24.31 -27.79
C ARG A 137 -3.62 -23.23 -28.34
N HIS A 138 -3.58 -22.06 -27.71
CA HIS A 138 -2.87 -20.88 -28.24
C HIS A 138 -3.39 -20.36 -29.60
N ASP A 139 -4.59 -20.77 -30.01
CA ASP A 139 -5.25 -20.31 -31.23
C ASP A 139 -6.10 -19.08 -31.00
N ARG A 140 -5.44 -17.92 -30.92
CA ARG A 140 -6.12 -16.62 -30.73
C ARG A 140 -7.04 -16.26 -31.89
N ARG A 141 -6.66 -16.64 -33.15
CA ARG A 141 -7.48 -16.37 -34.34
C ARG A 141 -8.77 -17.17 -34.32
N GLY A 142 -8.70 -18.44 -33.92
CA GLY A 142 -9.86 -19.29 -33.72
C GLY A 142 -10.78 -18.74 -32.63
N ALA A 143 -10.21 -18.24 -31.53
CA ALA A 143 -10.99 -17.62 -30.46
C ALA A 143 -11.74 -16.37 -30.94
N VAL A 144 -11.05 -15.44 -31.60
CA VAL A 144 -11.68 -14.25 -32.22
C VAL A 144 -12.80 -14.64 -33.19
N SER A 145 -12.55 -15.65 -34.02
CA SER A 145 -13.57 -16.16 -34.97
C SER A 145 -14.81 -16.69 -34.23
N ALA A 146 -14.61 -17.46 -33.15
CA ALA A 146 -15.69 -17.97 -32.33
C ALA A 146 -16.54 -16.84 -31.70
N TYR A 147 -15.89 -15.83 -31.14
CA TYR A 147 -16.58 -14.70 -30.52
C TYR A 147 -17.33 -13.84 -31.54
N LEU A 148 -16.75 -13.57 -32.72
CA LEU A 148 -17.41 -12.80 -33.77
C LEU A 148 -18.60 -13.58 -34.39
N GLN A 149 -18.46 -14.90 -34.56
CA GLN A 149 -19.58 -15.75 -34.99
C GLN A 149 -20.71 -15.72 -33.93
N GLY A 150 -20.36 -15.69 -32.64
CA GLY A 150 -21.33 -15.50 -31.56
C GLY A 150 -22.10 -14.19 -31.69
N ARG A 151 -21.45 -13.07 -31.96
CA ARG A 151 -22.12 -11.77 -32.21
C ARG A 151 -23.11 -11.83 -33.35
N GLU A 152 -22.68 -12.42 -34.47
CA GLU A 152 -23.53 -12.56 -35.66
C GLU A 152 -24.76 -13.42 -35.38
N GLN A 153 -24.58 -14.59 -34.79
CA GLN A 153 -25.69 -15.51 -34.49
C GLN A 153 -26.65 -15.01 -33.43
N LEU A 154 -26.14 -14.25 -32.45
CA LEU A 154 -26.95 -13.65 -31.38
C LEU A 154 -27.60 -12.34 -31.83
N HIS A 155 -27.23 -11.80 -32.97
CA HIS A 155 -27.62 -10.45 -33.46
C HIS A 155 -27.34 -9.35 -32.41
N ARG A 156 -26.22 -9.49 -31.69
CA ARG A 156 -25.78 -8.56 -30.62
C ARG A 156 -24.33 -8.14 -30.89
N PRO A 157 -24.12 -6.91 -31.38
CA PRO A 157 -22.78 -6.42 -31.74
C PRO A 157 -21.85 -6.23 -30.53
N ASP A 158 -22.40 -6.21 -29.34
CA ASP A 158 -21.74 -6.03 -28.05
C ASP A 158 -21.51 -7.32 -27.27
N ALA A 159 -22.07 -8.46 -27.75
CA ALA A 159 -21.85 -9.75 -27.11
C ALA A 159 -20.35 -10.11 -27.11
N LEU A 160 -19.90 -10.77 -26.03
CA LEU A 160 -18.52 -11.27 -25.90
C LEU A 160 -17.45 -10.16 -26.01
N ALA A 161 -17.83 -8.91 -25.69
CA ALA A 161 -16.93 -7.76 -25.79
C ALA A 161 -15.74 -7.86 -24.81
N ALA A 162 -15.96 -8.37 -23.60
CA ALA A 162 -14.89 -8.55 -22.62
C ALA A 162 -13.85 -9.58 -23.07
N GLU A 163 -14.30 -10.68 -23.69
CA GLU A 163 -13.45 -11.73 -24.23
C GLU A 163 -12.62 -11.23 -25.42
N LEU A 164 -13.24 -10.51 -26.35
CA LEU A 164 -12.54 -9.89 -27.48
C LEU A 164 -11.54 -8.83 -27.01
N ALA A 165 -11.89 -8.02 -26.02
CA ALA A 165 -10.98 -7.04 -25.45
C ALA A 165 -9.73 -7.69 -24.85
N GLN A 166 -9.88 -8.82 -24.12
CA GLN A 166 -8.76 -9.54 -23.54
C GLN A 166 -7.82 -10.10 -24.62
N VAL A 167 -8.38 -10.67 -25.71
CA VAL A 167 -7.56 -11.15 -26.82
C VAL A 167 -6.84 -10.00 -27.49
N ALA A 168 -7.51 -8.88 -27.73
CA ALA A 168 -6.91 -7.69 -28.34
C ALA A 168 -5.75 -7.14 -27.50
N VAL A 169 -5.88 -7.09 -26.17
CA VAL A 169 -4.76 -6.72 -25.28
C VAL A 169 -3.59 -7.70 -25.42
N ALA A 170 -3.87 -9.00 -25.44
CA ALA A 170 -2.83 -10.03 -25.60
C ALA A 170 -2.10 -9.95 -26.95
N ASP A 171 -2.76 -9.42 -27.98
CA ASP A 171 -2.19 -9.17 -29.31
C ASP A 171 -1.54 -7.78 -29.43
N GLY A 172 -1.62 -6.95 -28.41
CA GLY A 172 -1.08 -5.58 -28.41
C GLY A 172 -1.96 -4.55 -29.14
N ASP A 173 -3.17 -4.94 -29.58
CA ASP A 173 -4.15 -4.00 -30.16
C ASP A 173 -4.95 -3.29 -29.06
N PHE A 174 -4.29 -2.35 -28.37
CA PHE A 174 -4.95 -1.56 -27.33
C PHE A 174 -6.07 -0.66 -27.84
N ARG A 175 -6.06 -0.25 -29.13
CA ARG A 175 -7.15 0.54 -29.71
C ARG A 175 -8.40 -0.31 -29.93
N GLY A 176 -8.22 -1.53 -30.43
CA GLY A 176 -9.28 -2.52 -30.52
C GLY A 176 -9.83 -2.91 -29.16
N ALA A 177 -8.92 -3.23 -28.23
CA ALA A 177 -9.26 -3.56 -26.85
C ALA A 177 -10.08 -2.47 -26.18
N LEU A 178 -9.75 -1.20 -26.39
CA LEU A 178 -10.50 -0.08 -25.80
C LEU A 178 -11.95 -0.04 -26.30
N ARG A 179 -12.18 -0.21 -27.61
CA ARG A 179 -13.57 -0.24 -28.16
C ARG A 179 -14.38 -1.37 -27.52
N GLU A 180 -13.79 -2.53 -27.43
CA GLU A 180 -14.44 -3.71 -26.84
C GLU A 180 -14.67 -3.55 -25.33
N TRP A 181 -13.69 -3.00 -24.59
CA TRP A 181 -13.86 -2.74 -23.17
C TRP A 181 -14.95 -1.68 -22.90
N VAL A 182 -15.04 -0.61 -23.69
CA VAL A 182 -16.12 0.38 -23.54
C VAL A 182 -17.49 -0.29 -23.75
N ALA A 183 -17.65 -1.14 -24.77
CA ALA A 183 -18.86 -1.91 -24.97
C ALA A 183 -19.17 -2.84 -23.79
N ALA A 184 -18.19 -3.57 -23.28
CA ALA A 184 -18.36 -4.48 -22.15
C ALA A 184 -18.76 -3.74 -20.86
N VAL A 185 -18.13 -2.59 -20.56
CA VAL A 185 -18.41 -1.80 -19.34
C VAL A 185 -19.80 -1.14 -19.41
N ARG A 186 -20.28 -0.77 -20.59
CA ARG A 186 -21.66 -0.27 -20.78
C ARG A 186 -22.71 -1.30 -20.42
N ILE A 187 -22.47 -2.56 -20.76
CA ILE A 187 -23.37 -3.68 -20.41
C ILE A 187 -23.26 -4.02 -18.93
N LEU A 188 -22.03 -4.16 -18.44
CA LEU A 188 -21.74 -4.55 -17.06
C LEU A 188 -20.66 -3.64 -16.46
N PRO A 189 -21.06 -2.61 -15.69
CA PRO A 189 -20.12 -1.64 -15.07
C PRO A 189 -19.04 -2.30 -14.19
N GLY A 190 -19.30 -3.50 -13.67
CA GLY A 190 -18.30 -4.27 -12.90
C GLY A 190 -17.01 -4.57 -13.67
N TYR A 191 -17.03 -4.56 -14.99
CA TYR A 191 -15.83 -4.76 -15.81
C TYR A 191 -14.89 -3.55 -15.83
N ARG A 192 -15.30 -2.36 -15.39
CA ARG A 192 -14.49 -1.13 -15.47
C ARG A 192 -13.10 -1.29 -14.83
N GLY A 193 -13.04 -1.92 -13.65
CA GLY A 193 -11.76 -2.17 -12.97
C GLY A 193 -10.80 -3.07 -13.75
N THR A 194 -11.34 -4.11 -14.41
CA THR A 194 -10.57 -5.02 -15.27
C THR A 194 -10.14 -4.31 -16.56
N ALA A 195 -11.05 -3.58 -17.19
CA ALA A 195 -10.77 -2.76 -18.37
C ALA A 195 -9.63 -1.77 -18.11
N ALA A 196 -9.73 -0.97 -17.04
CA ALA A 196 -8.68 -0.04 -16.65
C ALA A 196 -7.36 -0.74 -16.34
N GLY A 197 -7.40 -1.92 -15.69
CA GLY A 197 -6.21 -2.71 -15.35
C GLY A 197 -5.46 -3.23 -16.56
N THR A 198 -6.18 -3.73 -17.57
CA THR A 198 -5.59 -4.29 -18.81
C THR A 198 -5.13 -3.17 -19.75
N LEU A 199 -5.94 -2.12 -19.93
CA LEU A 199 -5.59 -0.98 -20.78
C LEU A 199 -4.45 -0.14 -20.22
N ALA A 200 -4.26 -0.12 -18.89
CA ALA A 200 -3.13 0.57 -18.26
C ALA A 200 -1.75 0.01 -18.68
N GLN A 201 -1.70 -1.22 -19.19
CA GLN A 201 -0.48 -1.85 -19.74
C GLN A 201 -0.06 -1.27 -21.10
N ALA A 202 -0.88 -0.40 -21.68
CA ALA A 202 -0.56 0.23 -22.96
C ALA A 202 0.75 1.02 -22.90
N PRO A 203 1.60 0.93 -23.93
CA PRO A 203 2.80 1.73 -24.05
C PRO A 203 2.50 3.23 -23.97
N ASP A 204 3.42 4.01 -23.42
CA ASP A 204 3.26 5.47 -23.25
C ASP A 204 2.91 6.19 -24.56
N SER A 205 3.44 5.70 -25.67
CA SER A 205 3.17 6.24 -27.02
C SER A 205 1.69 6.15 -27.45
N LEU A 206 0.94 5.19 -26.91
CA LEU A 206 -0.48 4.99 -27.22
C LEU A 206 -1.44 5.69 -26.26
N ARG A 207 -0.99 6.05 -25.05
CA ARG A 207 -1.88 6.59 -23.99
C ARG A 207 -2.68 7.80 -24.44
N ARG A 208 -2.03 8.74 -25.16
CA ARG A 208 -2.71 9.94 -25.69
C ARG A 208 -3.83 9.58 -26.68
N ASP A 209 -3.57 8.62 -27.54
CA ASP A 209 -4.55 8.17 -28.53
C ASP A 209 -5.74 7.48 -27.87
N LEU A 210 -5.49 6.65 -26.85
CA LEU A 210 -6.55 5.96 -26.10
C LEU A 210 -7.44 6.96 -25.37
N LEU A 211 -6.86 7.97 -24.71
CA LEU A 211 -7.64 9.05 -24.06
C LEU A 211 -8.44 9.84 -25.10
N ALA A 212 -7.84 10.16 -26.25
CA ALA A 212 -8.56 10.86 -27.32
C ALA A 212 -9.73 10.04 -27.89
N GLN A 213 -9.61 8.71 -27.92
CA GLN A 213 -10.68 7.82 -28.34
C GLN A 213 -11.80 7.79 -27.29
N LEU A 214 -11.50 7.68 -25.99
CA LEU A 214 -12.49 7.72 -24.90
C LEU A 214 -13.31 9.03 -24.91
N ARG A 215 -12.64 10.17 -25.10
CA ARG A 215 -13.30 11.48 -25.16
C ARG A 215 -14.30 11.62 -26.31
N ARG A 216 -14.14 10.84 -27.39
CA ARG A 216 -15.08 10.83 -28.52
C ARG A 216 -16.37 10.05 -28.25
N GLU A 217 -16.37 9.20 -27.24
CA GLU A 217 -17.55 8.42 -26.86
C GLU A 217 -18.65 9.29 -26.23
N HIS A 218 -18.29 10.46 -25.66
CA HIS A 218 -19.20 11.45 -25.07
C HIS A 218 -20.20 10.87 -24.06
N ASP A 219 -19.86 9.81 -23.37
CA ASP A 219 -20.69 9.22 -22.33
C ASP A 219 -19.97 9.11 -20.99
N PHE A 220 -20.74 9.02 -19.92
CA PHE A 220 -20.20 9.01 -18.55
C PHE A 220 -19.34 7.77 -18.26
N THR A 221 -19.69 6.62 -18.83
CA THR A 221 -18.93 5.36 -18.66
C THR A 221 -17.52 5.48 -19.22
N ALA A 222 -17.40 6.05 -20.43
CA ALA A 222 -16.10 6.31 -21.05
C ALA A 222 -15.28 7.31 -20.23
N THR A 223 -15.91 8.37 -19.71
CA THR A 223 -15.24 9.35 -18.83
C THR A 223 -14.75 8.71 -17.52
N GLN A 224 -15.54 7.82 -16.91
CA GLN A 224 -15.10 7.09 -15.73
C GLN A 224 -13.89 6.18 -16.03
N LEU A 225 -13.88 5.53 -17.19
CA LEU A 225 -12.74 4.70 -17.62
C LEU A 225 -11.51 5.58 -17.92
N GLU A 226 -11.69 6.77 -18.52
CA GLU A 226 -10.63 7.76 -18.72
C GLU A 226 -10.01 8.18 -17.38
N ALA A 227 -10.84 8.51 -16.39
CA ALA A 227 -10.37 8.88 -15.06
C ALA A 227 -9.58 7.74 -14.39
N ASP A 228 -10.07 6.49 -14.48
CA ASP A 228 -9.39 5.32 -13.94
C ASP A 228 -8.02 5.09 -14.61
N LEU A 229 -7.91 5.30 -15.92
CA LEU A 229 -6.65 5.18 -16.66
C LEU A 229 -5.67 6.29 -16.27
N LEU A 230 -6.13 7.54 -16.17
CA LEU A 230 -5.31 8.67 -15.76
C LEU A 230 -4.74 8.46 -14.35
N ILE A 231 -5.56 7.98 -13.40
CA ILE A 231 -5.10 7.61 -12.05
C ILE A 231 -3.97 6.56 -12.15
N ARG A 232 -4.17 5.49 -12.92
CA ARG A 232 -3.20 4.41 -13.05
C ARG A 232 -1.91 4.84 -13.73
N TRP A 233 -1.97 5.82 -14.62
CA TRP A 233 -0.81 6.41 -15.29
C TRP A 233 -0.14 7.54 -14.49
N GLY A 234 -0.61 7.79 -13.24
CA GLY A 234 0.00 8.75 -12.33
C GLY A 234 -0.47 10.19 -12.47
N ASP A 235 -1.58 10.42 -13.16
CA ASP A 235 -2.25 11.73 -13.29
C ASP A 235 -3.65 11.73 -12.63
N PRO A 236 -3.75 11.64 -11.31
CA PRO A 236 -5.04 11.64 -10.61
C PRO A 236 -5.78 12.99 -10.71
N LEU A 237 -5.07 14.11 -10.88
CA LEU A 237 -5.69 15.42 -11.07
C LEU A 237 -6.34 15.53 -12.46
N GLY A 238 -5.67 15.05 -13.50
CA GLY A 238 -6.25 14.95 -14.83
C GLY A 238 -7.48 14.05 -14.85
N GLY A 239 -7.43 12.93 -14.13
CA GLY A 239 -8.59 12.03 -13.95
C GLY A 239 -9.78 12.71 -13.29
N LEU A 240 -9.53 13.47 -12.22
CA LEU A 240 -10.58 14.25 -11.56
C LEU A 240 -11.16 15.33 -12.49
N HIS A 241 -10.30 16.04 -13.21
CA HIS A 241 -10.76 17.09 -14.13
C HIS A 241 -11.67 16.54 -15.23
N ALA A 242 -11.33 15.38 -15.80
CA ALA A 242 -12.19 14.69 -16.75
C ALA A 242 -13.54 14.33 -16.13
N LEU A 243 -13.54 13.77 -14.93
CA LEU A 243 -14.76 13.40 -14.22
C LEU A 243 -15.61 14.62 -13.85
N GLU A 244 -15.01 15.70 -13.34
CA GLU A 244 -15.70 16.93 -12.93
C GLU A 244 -16.48 17.55 -14.09
N ALA A 245 -15.91 17.55 -15.30
CA ALA A 245 -16.54 18.07 -16.51
C ALA A 245 -17.78 17.27 -16.97
N ALA A 246 -17.90 16.01 -16.54
CA ALA A 246 -18.96 15.10 -16.95
C ALA A 246 -19.85 14.62 -15.79
N LEU A 247 -19.70 15.21 -14.60
CA LEU A 247 -20.54 14.83 -13.45
C LEU A 247 -22.03 14.98 -13.78
N PRO A 248 -22.87 14.03 -13.37
CA PRO A 248 -24.31 14.16 -13.52
C PRO A 248 -24.87 15.39 -12.82
N ASP A 249 -25.90 16.02 -13.40
CA ASP A 249 -26.60 17.14 -12.78
C ASP A 249 -27.33 16.71 -11.51
N GLU A 250 -27.77 15.47 -11.44
CA GLU A 250 -28.43 14.89 -10.28
C GLU A 250 -27.45 14.72 -9.12
N ARG A 251 -27.68 15.43 -8.02
CA ARG A 251 -26.79 15.44 -6.86
C ARG A 251 -26.44 14.06 -6.31
N PRO A 252 -27.38 13.11 -6.10
CA PRO A 252 -27.02 11.78 -5.58
C PRO A 252 -26.08 11.01 -6.51
N ALA A 253 -26.34 11.03 -7.82
CA ALA A 253 -25.51 10.36 -8.82
C ALA A 253 -24.11 10.99 -8.91
N ALA A 254 -24.00 12.32 -8.82
CA ALA A 254 -22.71 13.01 -8.78
C ALA A 254 -21.91 12.67 -7.52
N VAL A 255 -22.57 12.58 -6.36
CA VAL A 255 -21.93 12.18 -5.09
C VAL A 255 -21.44 10.74 -5.17
N GLU A 256 -22.23 9.82 -5.73
CA GLU A 256 -21.83 8.44 -5.94
C GLU A 256 -20.60 8.33 -6.84
N ALA A 257 -20.59 9.05 -7.96
CA ALA A 257 -19.45 9.09 -8.87
C ALA A 257 -18.16 9.61 -8.21
N LEU A 258 -18.28 10.67 -7.38
CA LEU A 258 -17.16 11.21 -6.62
C LEU A 258 -16.66 10.24 -5.53
N HIS A 259 -17.58 9.52 -4.86
CA HIS A 259 -17.18 8.50 -3.89
C HIS A 259 -16.44 7.34 -4.55
N ASP A 260 -16.91 6.86 -5.71
CA ASP A 260 -16.20 5.82 -6.46
C ASP A 260 -14.81 6.29 -6.90
N PHE A 261 -14.67 7.54 -7.34
CA PHE A 261 -13.36 8.13 -7.65
C PHE A 261 -12.46 8.21 -6.41
N LEU A 262 -12.98 8.66 -5.27
CA LEU A 262 -12.26 8.71 -4.00
C LEU A 262 -11.77 7.32 -3.56
N ASP A 263 -12.59 6.29 -3.74
CA ASP A 263 -12.19 4.90 -3.45
C ASP A 263 -11.02 4.42 -4.32
N ARG A 264 -10.98 4.82 -5.60
CA ARG A 264 -9.84 4.56 -6.49
C ARG A 264 -8.55 5.22 -6.02
N LEU A 265 -8.64 6.40 -5.39
CA LEU A 265 -7.50 7.13 -4.86
C LEU A 265 -6.96 6.57 -3.55
N ARG A 266 -7.72 5.76 -2.80
CA ARG A 266 -7.31 5.27 -1.45
C ARG A 266 -5.96 4.57 -1.44
N THR A 267 -5.65 3.83 -2.50
CA THR A 267 -4.41 3.06 -2.64
C THR A 267 -3.30 3.82 -3.38
N GLN A 268 -3.60 5.03 -3.89
CA GLN A 268 -2.63 5.81 -4.64
C GLN A 268 -1.75 6.65 -3.71
N PRO A 269 -0.42 6.50 -3.78
CA PRO A 269 0.50 7.31 -2.99
C PRO A 269 0.73 8.67 -3.65
N GLY A 270 1.26 9.62 -2.85
CA GLY A 270 1.82 10.87 -3.36
C GLY A 270 0.91 12.08 -3.25
N ARG A 271 1.54 13.25 -3.43
CA ARG A 271 0.90 14.56 -3.24
C ARG A 271 -0.21 14.83 -4.26
N ALA A 272 -0.03 14.42 -5.51
CA ALA A 272 -1.03 14.61 -6.56
C ALA A 272 -2.32 13.86 -6.26
N ALA A 273 -2.22 12.62 -5.76
CA ALA A 273 -3.39 11.84 -5.35
C ALA A 273 -4.12 12.50 -4.17
N ARG A 274 -3.37 13.05 -3.19
CA ARG A 274 -3.95 13.79 -2.07
C ARG A 274 -4.61 15.10 -2.49
N ALA A 275 -4.03 15.82 -3.45
CA ALA A 275 -4.65 17.03 -4.02
C ALA A 275 -5.95 16.71 -4.76
N ALA A 276 -5.95 15.64 -5.58
CA ALA A 276 -7.16 15.17 -6.26
C ALA A 276 -8.23 14.71 -5.25
N GLN A 277 -7.83 14.03 -4.18
CA GLN A 277 -8.73 13.66 -3.08
C GLN A 277 -9.35 14.89 -2.42
N GLY A 278 -8.55 15.93 -2.14
CA GLY A 278 -9.04 17.19 -1.58
C GLY A 278 -10.09 17.84 -2.47
N ARG A 279 -9.81 17.97 -3.77
CA ARG A 279 -10.75 18.59 -4.70
C ARG A 279 -12.02 17.74 -4.91
N ALA A 280 -11.91 16.42 -4.98
CA ALA A 280 -13.07 15.54 -5.08
C ALA A 280 -13.99 15.64 -3.84
N LEU A 281 -13.41 15.78 -2.64
CA LEU A 281 -14.16 16.00 -1.41
C LEU A 281 -14.83 17.39 -1.35
N GLU A 282 -14.21 18.45 -1.90
CA GLU A 282 -14.87 19.75 -2.07
C GLU A 282 -16.10 19.62 -2.97
N LEU A 283 -15.96 19.00 -4.14
CA LEU A 283 -17.07 18.75 -5.06
C LEU A 283 -18.17 17.90 -4.41
N THR A 284 -17.78 16.93 -3.58
CA THR A 284 -18.73 16.13 -2.79
C THR A 284 -19.48 17.00 -1.79
N ALA A 285 -18.79 17.91 -1.09
CA ALA A 285 -19.42 18.83 -0.16
C ALA A 285 -20.44 19.75 -0.85
N GLU A 286 -20.10 20.31 -2.02
CA GLU A 286 -20.98 21.20 -2.81
C GLU A 286 -22.29 20.51 -3.23
N ARG A 287 -22.25 19.20 -3.43
CA ARG A 287 -23.39 18.40 -3.89
C ARG A 287 -24.13 17.65 -2.79
N SER A 288 -23.57 17.63 -1.58
CA SER A 288 -24.14 16.94 -0.42
C SER A 288 -25.15 17.82 0.32
N PRO A 289 -26.06 17.22 1.13
CA PRO A 289 -26.92 17.95 2.05
C PRO A 289 -26.12 18.82 3.02
N GLU A 290 -26.65 19.95 3.42
CA GLU A 290 -25.99 20.95 4.28
C GLU A 290 -25.40 20.33 5.56
N SER A 291 -26.13 19.39 6.18
CA SER A 291 -25.69 18.68 7.38
C SER A 291 -24.38 17.86 7.21
N GLN A 292 -24.01 17.54 5.99
CA GLN A 292 -22.79 16.76 5.68
C GLN A 292 -21.66 17.61 5.10
N GLN A 293 -21.95 18.79 4.58
CA GLN A 293 -20.98 19.64 3.88
C GLN A 293 -19.76 19.96 4.74
N ALA A 294 -19.98 20.36 6.00
CA ALA A 294 -18.88 20.72 6.91
C ALA A 294 -17.90 19.55 7.13
N ARG A 295 -18.43 18.32 7.21
CA ARG A 295 -17.61 17.10 7.34
C ARG A 295 -16.75 16.86 6.10
N PHE A 296 -17.35 16.89 4.91
CA PHE A 296 -16.60 16.69 3.66
C PHE A 296 -15.57 17.79 3.42
N ARG A 297 -15.88 19.03 3.77
CA ARG A 297 -14.91 20.15 3.72
C ARG A 297 -13.74 19.92 4.68
N LEU A 298 -13.99 19.39 5.88
CA LEU A 298 -12.92 19.05 6.83
C LEU A 298 -12.03 17.95 6.27
N ASP A 299 -12.62 16.90 5.69
CA ASP A 299 -11.86 15.82 5.08
C ASP A 299 -11.06 16.29 3.85
N ALA A 300 -11.62 17.22 3.06
CA ALA A 300 -10.91 17.90 1.96
C ALA A 300 -9.70 18.70 2.46
N ALA A 301 -9.89 19.48 3.54
CA ALA A 301 -8.79 20.25 4.11
C ALA A 301 -7.66 19.36 4.64
N ARG A 302 -7.99 18.22 5.24
CA ARG A 302 -6.99 17.22 5.65
C ARG A 302 -6.23 16.63 4.45
N ALA A 303 -6.94 16.33 3.37
CA ALA A 303 -6.31 15.84 2.15
C ALA A 303 -5.36 16.87 1.54
N TYR A 304 -5.74 18.16 1.48
CA TYR A 304 -4.87 19.25 1.04
C TYR A 304 -3.66 19.43 1.94
N THR A 305 -3.83 19.28 3.27
CA THR A 305 -2.69 19.31 4.20
C THR A 305 -1.69 18.22 3.86
N LEU A 306 -2.15 17.00 3.60
CA LEU A 306 -1.30 15.87 3.19
C LEU A 306 -0.70 16.06 1.79
N ALA A 307 -1.37 16.80 0.90
CA ALA A 307 -0.84 17.20 -0.39
C ALA A 307 0.26 18.28 -0.30
N GLY A 308 0.32 19.00 0.83
CA GLY A 308 1.18 20.16 1.02
C GLY A 308 0.59 21.48 0.50
N ASP A 309 -0.68 21.48 0.06
CA ASP A 309 -1.42 22.69 -0.31
C ASP A 309 -2.01 23.35 0.95
N ARG A 310 -1.13 24.04 1.67
CA ARG A 310 -1.46 24.68 2.95
C ARG A 310 -2.45 25.82 2.79
N ASP A 311 -2.42 26.53 1.66
CA ASP A 311 -3.32 27.66 1.43
C ASP A 311 -4.76 27.20 1.21
N ALA A 312 -4.99 26.16 0.41
CA ALA A 312 -6.31 25.56 0.24
C ALA A 312 -6.83 25.00 1.58
N ALA A 313 -6.00 24.22 2.28
CA ALA A 313 -6.35 23.65 3.57
C ALA A 313 -6.75 24.75 4.58
N ARG A 314 -5.94 25.80 4.71
CA ARG A 314 -6.18 26.89 5.66
C ARG A 314 -7.47 27.65 5.36
N ARG A 315 -7.72 28.02 4.08
CA ARG A 315 -8.97 28.72 3.70
C ARG A 315 -10.22 27.94 4.14
N MET A 316 -10.22 26.61 3.89
CA MET A 316 -11.33 25.76 4.26
C MET A 316 -11.48 25.64 5.77
N LEU A 317 -10.37 25.37 6.48
CA LEU A 317 -10.38 25.15 7.93
C LEU A 317 -10.83 26.40 8.71
N VAL A 318 -10.43 27.59 8.28
CA VAL A 318 -10.88 28.85 8.91
C VAL A 318 -12.41 28.96 8.74
N GLY A 319 -12.94 28.71 7.55
CA GLY A 319 -14.39 28.78 7.31
C GLY A 319 -15.19 27.83 8.20
N ILE A 320 -14.67 26.60 8.42
CA ILE A 320 -15.36 25.61 9.26
C ILE A 320 -15.18 25.90 10.75
N ALA A 321 -13.98 26.29 11.19
CA ALA A 321 -13.68 26.54 12.59
C ALA A 321 -14.46 27.75 13.15
N ASP A 322 -14.71 28.76 12.31
CA ASP A 322 -15.41 29.98 12.66
C ASP A 322 -16.94 29.88 12.41
N ASP A 323 -17.42 28.78 11.78
CA ASP A 323 -18.85 28.54 11.52
C ASP A 323 -19.56 28.00 12.78
N ARG A 324 -20.43 28.82 13.33
CA ARG A 324 -21.25 28.47 14.52
C ARG A 324 -22.37 27.45 14.21
N SER A 325 -22.70 27.24 12.95
CA SER A 325 -23.70 26.25 12.51
C SER A 325 -23.10 24.85 12.34
N ALA A 326 -21.77 24.76 12.23
CA ALA A 326 -21.08 23.48 12.09
C ALA A 326 -21.21 22.62 13.37
N PRO A 327 -21.38 21.30 13.25
CA PRO A 327 -21.37 20.40 14.41
C PRO A 327 -20.09 20.58 15.24
N SER A 328 -20.23 20.63 16.58
CA SER A 328 -19.12 20.92 17.49
C SER A 328 -17.90 20.00 17.31
N THR A 329 -18.13 18.72 16.99
CA THR A 329 -17.05 17.74 16.69
C THR A 329 -16.31 18.08 15.40
N VAL A 330 -17.01 18.59 14.38
CA VAL A 330 -16.41 19.00 13.10
C VAL A 330 -15.62 20.29 13.26
N SER A 331 -16.17 21.28 13.96
CA SER A 331 -15.49 22.54 14.27
C SER A 331 -14.24 22.32 15.14
N ALA A 332 -14.31 21.44 16.14
CA ALA A 332 -13.15 21.05 16.94
C ALA A 332 -12.05 20.39 16.07
N GLY A 333 -12.42 19.44 15.21
CA GLY A 333 -11.49 18.78 14.30
C GLY A 333 -10.89 19.76 13.27
N ALA A 334 -11.67 20.73 12.77
CA ALA A 334 -11.16 21.78 11.89
C ALA A 334 -10.16 22.69 12.64
N SER A 335 -10.47 23.09 13.88
CA SER A 335 -9.59 23.88 14.72
C SER A 335 -8.26 23.16 15.01
N ALA A 336 -8.31 21.85 15.31
CA ALA A 336 -7.13 21.04 15.56
C ALA A 336 -6.24 20.95 14.29
N THR A 337 -6.84 20.68 13.13
CA THR A 337 -6.13 20.62 11.85
C THR A 337 -5.55 21.98 11.46
N LEU A 338 -6.29 23.07 11.72
CA LEU A 338 -5.82 24.44 11.45
C LEU A 338 -4.60 24.78 12.31
N VAL A 339 -4.61 24.43 13.60
CA VAL A 339 -3.43 24.61 14.49
C VAL A 339 -2.23 23.86 13.92
N GLN A 340 -2.40 22.63 13.43
CA GLN A 340 -1.31 21.87 12.81
C GLN A 340 -0.76 22.59 11.58
N VAL A 341 -1.62 23.05 10.66
CA VAL A 341 -1.22 23.78 9.45
C VAL A 341 -0.47 25.06 9.81
N LEU A 342 -0.96 25.82 10.78
CA LEU A 342 -0.28 27.05 11.25
C LEU A 342 1.11 26.78 11.81
N ILE A 343 1.28 25.68 12.56
CA ILE A 343 2.60 25.26 13.07
C ILE A 343 3.53 24.94 11.90
N GLU A 344 3.06 24.22 10.88
CA GLU A 344 3.84 23.86 9.69
C GLU A 344 4.19 25.08 8.82
N GLU A 345 3.34 26.12 8.81
CA GLU A 345 3.60 27.41 8.16
C GLU A 345 4.55 28.31 8.97
N GLY A 346 4.90 27.93 10.20
CA GLY A 346 5.67 28.78 11.11
C GLY A 346 4.88 29.93 11.75
N LYS A 347 3.55 29.96 11.61
CA LYS A 347 2.66 30.96 12.23
C LYS A 347 2.34 30.59 13.68
N LEU A 348 3.41 30.46 14.49
CA LEU A 348 3.36 29.86 15.81
C LEU A 348 2.48 30.64 16.80
N ASP A 349 2.49 31.97 16.73
CA ASP A 349 1.66 32.82 17.63
C ASP A 349 0.16 32.69 17.34
N GLU A 350 -0.20 32.55 16.08
CA GLU A 350 -1.60 32.31 15.71
C GLU A 350 -2.04 30.91 16.14
N ALA A 351 -1.17 29.92 15.92
CA ALA A 351 -1.38 28.54 16.39
C ALA A 351 -1.58 28.48 17.90
N ALA A 352 -0.76 29.20 18.66
CA ALA A 352 -0.87 29.26 20.12
C ALA A 352 -2.20 29.86 20.57
N ARG A 353 -2.62 30.98 19.98
CA ARG A 353 -3.91 31.62 20.30
C ARG A 353 -5.09 30.69 20.01
N ARG A 354 -5.10 30.05 18.80
CA ARG A 354 -6.18 29.13 18.42
C ARG A 354 -6.20 27.87 19.28
N LEU A 355 -5.06 27.32 19.60
CA LEU A 355 -4.95 26.16 20.49
C LEU A 355 -5.51 26.48 21.89
N ALA A 356 -5.16 27.62 22.46
CA ALA A 356 -5.66 28.07 23.76
C ALA A 356 -7.18 28.31 23.75
N ALA A 357 -7.69 28.95 22.70
CA ALA A 357 -9.13 29.25 22.56
C ALA A 357 -10.00 27.98 22.44
N ASN A 358 -9.48 26.93 21.86
CA ASN A 358 -10.21 25.67 21.61
C ASN A 358 -9.91 24.56 22.63
N ARG A 359 -9.25 24.86 23.75
CA ARG A 359 -8.87 23.87 24.76
C ARG A 359 -10.04 23.03 25.28
N SER A 360 -11.20 23.62 25.49
CA SER A 360 -12.37 22.94 26.07
C SER A 360 -13.12 22.07 25.04
N SER A 361 -12.91 22.28 23.74
CA SER A 361 -13.57 21.55 22.66
C SER A 361 -12.75 20.41 22.11
N MET A 362 -11.44 20.33 22.43
CA MET A 362 -10.54 19.29 21.97
C MET A 362 -10.44 18.13 22.99
N VAL A 363 -10.26 16.92 22.48
CA VAL A 363 -9.94 15.76 23.32
C VAL A 363 -8.56 15.95 23.95
N GLY A 364 -8.39 15.54 25.23
CA GLY A 364 -7.18 15.80 26.01
C GLY A 364 -5.88 15.37 25.33
N ASP A 365 -5.85 14.19 24.73
CA ASP A 365 -4.66 13.67 24.04
C ASP A 365 -4.35 14.43 22.74
N GLU A 366 -5.37 14.86 21.99
CA GLU A 366 -5.21 15.66 20.78
C GLU A 366 -4.63 17.04 21.14
N TYR A 367 -5.21 17.69 22.15
CA TYR A 367 -4.71 18.96 22.67
C TYR A 367 -3.25 18.85 23.13
N ALA A 368 -2.91 17.82 23.89
CA ALA A 368 -1.55 17.58 24.37
C ALA A 368 -0.58 17.35 23.21
N GLY A 369 -0.98 16.58 22.20
CA GLY A 369 -0.19 16.35 21.00
C GLY A 369 0.09 17.62 20.19
N LEU A 370 -0.92 18.47 19.98
CA LEU A 370 -0.77 19.75 19.29
C LEU A 370 0.10 20.72 20.08
N ARG A 371 -0.08 20.77 21.42
CA ARG A 371 0.75 21.58 22.32
C ARG A 371 2.23 21.21 22.20
N ARG A 372 2.55 19.91 22.22
CA ARG A 372 3.93 19.43 22.04
C ARG A 372 4.51 19.82 20.68
N ARG A 373 3.74 19.66 19.59
CA ARG A 373 4.16 20.11 18.26
C ARG A 373 4.44 21.61 18.20
N LEU A 374 3.63 22.41 18.86
CA LEU A 374 3.81 23.86 18.95
C LEU A 374 5.09 24.21 19.71
N VAL A 375 5.37 23.54 20.84
CA VAL A 375 6.63 23.67 21.58
C VAL A 375 7.83 23.37 20.68
N LEU A 376 7.80 22.26 19.94
CA LEU A 376 8.85 21.92 18.96
C LEU A 376 8.98 22.99 17.86
N GLY A 377 7.88 23.58 17.43
CA GLY A 377 7.88 24.72 16.50
C GLY A 377 8.66 25.91 17.05
N TYR A 378 8.36 26.32 18.30
CA TYR A 378 9.09 27.41 18.95
C TYR A 378 10.57 27.09 19.19
N LEU A 379 10.91 25.84 19.53
CA LEU A 379 12.31 25.42 19.66
C LEU A 379 13.07 25.57 18.35
N ARG A 380 12.49 25.16 17.21
CA ARG A 380 13.08 25.35 15.89
C ARG A 380 13.21 26.84 15.51
N ALA A 381 12.27 27.66 15.94
CA ALA A 381 12.35 29.12 15.76
C ALA A 381 13.36 29.79 16.71
N GLY A 382 13.84 29.08 17.72
CA GLY A 382 14.78 29.61 18.75
C GLY A 382 14.10 30.40 19.87
N ASP A 383 12.77 30.38 19.93
CA ASP A 383 12.01 31.08 20.98
C ASP A 383 11.78 30.17 22.19
N LEU A 384 12.83 30.05 23.01
CA LEU A 384 12.83 29.20 24.18
C LEU A 384 11.84 29.67 25.26
N ALA A 385 11.60 30.99 25.34
CA ALA A 385 10.68 31.55 26.32
C ALA A 385 9.24 31.19 26.03
N ARG A 386 8.80 31.31 24.76
CA ARG A 386 7.47 30.89 24.36
C ARG A 386 7.32 29.38 24.41
N ALA A 387 8.36 28.61 24.02
CA ALA A 387 8.37 27.15 24.16
C ALA A 387 8.09 26.72 25.62
N ASP A 388 8.78 27.31 26.61
CA ASP A 388 8.61 27.05 28.04
C ASP A 388 7.20 27.45 28.52
N THR A 389 6.71 28.62 28.09
CA THR A 389 5.36 29.11 28.43
C THR A 389 4.26 28.17 27.90
N VAL A 390 4.36 27.73 26.64
CA VAL A 390 3.37 26.84 26.04
C VAL A 390 3.43 25.44 26.64
N LEU A 391 4.62 24.93 26.96
CA LEU A 391 4.79 23.65 27.63
C LEU A 391 4.16 23.63 29.01
N GLY A 392 4.37 24.69 29.80
CA GLY A 392 3.84 24.79 31.15
C GLY A 392 4.29 23.65 32.07
N ALA A 393 3.43 23.25 32.99
CA ALA A 393 3.69 22.18 33.95
C ALA A 393 3.32 20.78 33.42
N ASP A 394 3.80 20.42 32.23
CA ASP A 394 3.57 19.09 31.65
C ASP A 394 4.48 18.05 32.31
N SER A 395 3.90 17.14 33.11
CA SER A 395 4.59 16.08 33.85
C SER A 395 4.61 14.73 33.11
N THR A 396 4.12 14.68 31.86
CA THR A 396 4.23 13.48 31.06
C THR A 396 5.68 13.20 30.64
N VAL A 397 5.99 11.97 30.23
CA VAL A 397 7.33 11.60 29.75
C VAL A 397 7.81 12.57 28.67
N ASP A 398 6.97 12.83 27.66
CA ASP A 398 7.29 13.72 26.54
C ASP A 398 7.41 15.18 27.01
N GLY A 399 6.53 15.62 27.92
CA GLY A 399 6.58 16.97 28.49
C GLY A 399 7.87 17.21 29.25
N LEU A 400 8.28 16.26 30.10
CA LEU A 400 9.53 16.32 30.86
C LEU A 400 10.75 16.27 29.94
N ALA A 401 10.71 15.47 28.89
CA ALA A 401 11.77 15.42 27.88
C ALA A 401 11.92 16.76 27.13
N LEU A 402 10.80 17.38 26.74
CA LEU A 402 10.81 18.73 26.13
C LEU A 402 11.30 19.81 27.10
N ALA A 403 10.89 19.75 28.37
CA ALA A 403 11.41 20.65 29.39
C ALA A 403 12.94 20.51 29.55
N GLY A 404 13.44 19.29 29.55
CA GLY A 404 14.88 19.00 29.53
C GLY A 404 15.60 19.61 28.35
N ARG A 405 15.04 19.50 27.14
CA ARG A 405 15.60 20.14 25.93
C ARG A 405 15.59 21.66 26.03
N ILE A 406 14.52 22.28 26.54
CA ILE A 406 14.46 23.74 26.74
C ILE A 406 15.58 24.17 27.67
N ARG A 407 15.74 23.51 28.85
CA ARG A 407 16.83 23.81 29.78
C ARG A 407 18.20 23.64 29.17
N LEU A 408 18.40 22.54 28.42
CA LEU A 408 19.66 22.30 27.70
C LEU A 408 20.00 23.42 26.73
N TYR A 409 19.03 23.87 25.91
CA TYR A 409 19.25 24.94 24.94
C TYR A 409 19.44 26.31 25.62
N GLN A 410 18.91 26.52 26.79
CA GLN A 410 19.22 27.70 27.65
C GLN A 410 20.63 27.62 28.25
N GLY A 411 21.28 26.45 28.16
CA GLY A 411 22.59 26.22 28.79
C GLY A 411 22.52 25.80 30.25
N ASP A 412 21.34 25.55 30.81
CA ASP A 412 21.12 25.01 32.15
C ASP A 412 21.26 23.49 32.14
N LEU A 413 22.50 23.01 32.35
CA LEU A 413 22.81 21.58 32.25
C LEU A 413 22.24 20.80 33.42
N ARG A 414 22.28 21.35 34.62
CA ARG A 414 21.69 20.72 35.82
C ARG A 414 20.19 20.51 35.63
N GLY A 415 19.46 21.56 35.30
CA GLY A 415 18.02 21.49 35.07
C GLY A 415 17.67 20.55 33.94
N ALA A 416 18.47 20.49 32.85
CA ALA A 416 18.27 19.54 31.74
C ALA A 416 18.39 18.09 32.24
N VAL A 417 19.47 17.75 32.97
CA VAL A 417 19.71 16.39 33.49
C VAL A 417 18.60 15.96 34.44
N GLU A 418 18.16 16.87 35.36
CA GLU A 418 17.06 16.59 36.29
C GLU A 418 15.76 16.26 35.53
N ARG A 419 15.41 17.03 34.50
CA ARG A 419 14.21 16.79 33.67
C ARG A 419 14.29 15.51 32.85
N PHE A 420 15.44 15.23 32.24
CA PHE A 420 15.63 13.98 31.47
C PHE A 420 15.59 12.75 32.38
N LYS A 421 16.15 12.81 33.60
CA LYS A 421 16.03 11.73 34.58
C LYS A 421 14.59 11.53 35.06
N ALA A 422 13.86 12.63 35.30
CA ALA A 422 12.44 12.58 35.70
C ALA A 422 11.56 11.99 34.57
N ALA A 423 11.86 12.26 33.29
CA ALA A 423 11.20 11.62 32.15
C ALA A 423 11.43 10.11 32.10
N GLY A 424 12.50 9.61 32.75
CA GLY A 424 12.93 8.22 32.69
C GLY A 424 13.74 7.92 31.41
N PRO A 425 14.99 7.45 31.53
CA PRO A 425 15.92 7.32 30.41
C PRO A 425 15.44 6.39 29.31
N PHE A 426 14.58 5.40 29.63
CA PHE A 426 14.08 4.40 28.68
C PHE A 426 12.57 4.47 28.45
N ALA A 427 11.88 5.50 28.96
CA ALA A 427 10.44 5.65 28.82
C ALA A 427 10.06 6.40 27.53
N GLY A 428 8.88 6.12 26.99
CA GLY A 428 8.35 6.77 25.79
C GLY A 428 8.75 6.09 24.50
N ASP A 429 8.78 6.85 23.40
CA ASP A 429 9.22 6.37 22.10
C ASP A 429 10.69 5.94 22.12
N ARG A 430 11.02 4.88 21.36
CA ARG A 430 12.37 4.28 21.35
C ARG A 430 13.44 5.25 20.85
N ASP A 431 13.16 6.00 19.80
CA ASP A 431 14.14 6.90 19.21
C ASP A 431 14.38 8.09 20.13
N GLU A 432 13.31 8.65 20.74
CA GLU A 432 13.40 9.72 21.71
C GLU A 432 14.10 9.27 23.01
N ALA A 433 13.85 8.05 23.48
CA ALA A 433 14.55 7.47 24.62
C ALA A 433 16.05 7.28 24.35
N THR A 434 16.40 6.83 23.13
CA THR A 434 17.79 6.68 22.68
C THR A 434 18.50 8.04 22.66
N GLU A 435 17.88 9.07 22.07
CA GLU A 435 18.43 10.42 22.03
C GLU A 435 18.62 10.99 23.44
N ARG A 436 17.60 10.84 24.30
CA ARG A 436 17.65 11.31 25.71
C ARG A 436 18.78 10.63 26.49
N THR A 437 18.96 9.32 26.29
CA THR A 437 20.04 8.56 26.92
C THR A 437 21.42 9.02 26.42
N ALA A 438 21.55 9.29 25.13
CA ALA A 438 22.77 9.82 24.53
C ALA A 438 23.09 11.24 25.07
N LEU A 439 22.09 12.11 25.22
CA LEU A 439 22.26 13.42 25.82
C LEU A 439 22.68 13.32 27.30
N LEU A 440 22.05 12.46 28.09
CA LEU A 440 22.45 12.23 29.48
C LEU A 440 23.90 11.74 29.58
N ALA A 441 24.31 10.81 28.73
CA ALA A 441 25.67 10.30 28.69
C ALA A 441 26.69 11.40 28.31
N MET A 442 26.34 12.26 27.36
CA MET A 442 27.16 13.40 26.97
C MET A 442 27.31 14.42 28.09
N LEU A 443 26.25 14.70 28.85
CA LEU A 443 26.25 15.69 29.89
C LEU A 443 26.89 15.21 31.22
N GLN A 444 26.91 13.89 31.43
CA GLN A 444 27.37 13.29 32.70
C GLN A 444 28.80 13.69 33.11
N PRO A 445 29.81 13.76 32.21
CA PRO A 445 31.18 14.13 32.60
C PRO A 445 31.40 15.65 32.72
N ILE A 446 30.39 16.47 32.36
CA ILE A 446 30.49 17.93 32.43
C ILE A 446 30.13 18.39 33.82
N GLU A 447 31.12 18.88 34.59
CA GLU A 447 30.96 19.22 35.99
C GLU A 447 30.39 20.63 36.26
N THR A 448 29.97 21.36 35.22
CA THR A 448 29.39 22.69 35.35
C THR A 448 27.88 22.64 35.29
N ASP A 449 27.20 23.43 36.16
CA ASP A 449 25.73 23.51 36.19
C ASP A 449 25.18 24.23 34.94
N THR A 450 25.98 25.14 34.35
CA THR A 450 25.57 25.95 33.21
C THR A 450 26.68 26.03 32.15
N LEU A 451 26.31 25.91 30.87
CA LEU A 451 27.21 26.08 29.73
C LEU A 451 26.42 26.63 28.51
N PRO A 452 26.20 27.97 28.48
CA PRO A 452 25.38 28.60 27.43
C PRO A 452 25.87 28.36 26.00
N GLU A 453 27.19 28.23 25.80
CA GLU A 453 27.78 27.95 24.48
C GLU A 453 27.37 26.57 23.95
N LEU A 454 27.31 25.56 24.82
CA LEU A 454 26.82 24.21 24.47
C LEU A 454 25.33 24.26 24.11
N GLY A 455 24.53 24.93 24.96
CA GLY A 455 23.10 25.12 24.72
C GLY A 455 22.83 25.77 23.36
N ARG A 456 23.58 26.82 23.02
CA ARG A 456 23.46 27.53 21.75
C ARG A 456 23.85 26.64 20.56
N ALA A 457 24.92 25.86 20.67
CA ALA A 457 25.35 24.96 19.60
C ALA A 457 24.31 23.85 19.34
N LEU A 458 23.71 23.28 20.40
CA LEU A 458 22.67 22.28 20.29
C LEU A 458 21.35 22.87 19.75
N LEU A 459 21.02 24.12 20.11
CA LEU A 459 19.88 24.83 19.53
C LEU A 459 20.06 25.04 18.02
N GLN A 460 21.27 25.42 17.56
CA GLN A 460 21.59 25.55 16.14
C GLN A 460 21.39 24.22 15.40
N LEU A 461 21.74 23.09 16.05
CA LEU A 461 21.47 21.77 15.49
C LEU A 461 19.96 21.50 15.35
N ALA A 462 19.16 21.84 16.37
CA ALA A 462 17.70 21.72 16.33
C ALA A 462 17.05 22.62 15.26
N GLN A 463 17.73 23.71 14.89
CA GLN A 463 17.35 24.62 13.80
C GLN A 463 17.85 24.16 12.41
N ALA A 464 18.43 22.95 12.34
CA ALA A 464 19.05 22.40 11.13
C ALA A 464 20.26 23.19 10.60
N ASP A 465 20.84 24.09 11.39
CA ASP A 465 22.10 24.77 11.06
C ASP A 465 23.30 23.94 11.55
N THR A 466 23.50 22.81 10.89
CA THR A 466 24.53 21.83 11.26
C THR A 466 25.94 22.42 11.20
N ALA A 467 26.19 23.34 10.25
CA ALA A 467 27.51 23.95 10.09
C ALA A 467 27.89 24.82 11.31
N ARG A 468 26.95 25.69 11.76
CA ARG A 468 27.17 26.51 12.97
C ARG A 468 27.19 25.65 14.23
N ALA A 469 26.37 24.61 14.30
CA ALA A 469 26.37 23.67 15.41
C ALA A 469 27.74 22.99 15.58
N ILE A 470 28.33 22.43 14.51
CA ILE A 470 29.67 21.81 14.54
C ILE A 470 30.72 22.82 15.03
N ALA A 471 30.75 24.03 14.44
CA ALA A 471 31.70 25.07 14.83
C ALA A 471 31.52 25.53 16.30
N GLY A 472 30.26 25.54 16.80
CA GLY A 472 29.94 25.81 18.18
C GLY A 472 30.45 24.71 19.11
N LEU A 473 30.15 23.45 18.78
CA LEU A 473 30.60 22.28 19.55
C LEU A 473 32.12 22.19 19.61
N GLU A 474 32.82 22.48 18.52
CA GLU A 474 34.31 22.55 18.52
C GLU A 474 34.85 23.58 19.50
N ARG A 475 34.25 24.79 19.55
CA ARG A 475 34.65 25.82 20.50
C ARG A 475 34.44 25.38 21.93
N VAL A 476 33.28 24.77 22.23
CA VAL A 476 32.96 24.19 23.54
C VAL A 476 33.99 23.11 23.92
N ALA A 477 34.29 22.19 23.01
CA ALA A 477 35.22 21.10 23.26
C ALA A 477 36.69 21.57 23.48
N ARG A 478 37.06 22.74 22.93
CA ARG A 478 38.36 23.35 23.22
C ARG A 478 38.43 23.99 24.60
N ALA A 479 37.31 24.46 25.12
CA ALA A 479 37.24 25.10 26.44
C ALA A 479 37.09 24.07 27.58
N LEU A 480 36.67 22.86 27.29
CA LEU A 480 36.49 21.80 28.30
C LEU A 480 37.76 20.95 28.45
N PRO A 481 38.07 20.43 29.64
CA PRO A 481 39.11 19.43 29.84
C PRO A 481 38.76 18.12 29.11
N PRO A 482 39.74 17.35 28.57
CA PRO A 482 39.51 16.10 27.84
C PRO A 482 38.60 15.11 28.56
N ALA A 483 38.87 14.83 29.83
CA ALA A 483 38.12 13.89 30.67
C ALA A 483 36.79 14.45 31.22
N ARG A 484 36.47 15.73 31.02
CA ARG A 484 35.31 16.43 31.56
C ARG A 484 34.37 16.97 30.46
N GLY A 485 34.06 16.14 29.50
CA GLY A 485 33.08 16.39 28.45
C GLY A 485 33.63 16.83 27.09
N ALA A 486 34.92 17.19 26.95
CA ALA A 486 35.48 17.58 25.66
C ALA A 486 35.44 16.43 24.62
N ALA A 487 35.69 15.20 25.06
CA ALA A 487 35.68 14.02 24.20
C ALA A 487 34.25 13.73 23.66
N GLU A 488 33.26 13.78 24.54
CA GLU A 488 31.84 13.57 24.21
C GLU A 488 31.34 14.61 23.18
N VAL A 489 31.65 15.88 23.43
CA VAL A 489 31.29 16.99 22.53
C VAL A 489 31.99 16.85 21.17
N ARG A 490 33.27 16.42 21.13
CA ARG A 490 34.00 16.14 19.89
C ARG A 490 33.41 14.95 19.13
N LEU A 491 33.04 13.89 19.84
CA LEU A 491 32.37 12.74 19.25
C LEU A 491 31.06 13.14 18.57
N LEU A 492 30.23 13.95 19.24
CA LEU A 492 29.01 14.48 18.65
C LEU A 492 29.32 15.31 17.40
N ALA A 493 30.26 16.27 17.48
CA ALA A 493 30.66 17.12 16.36
C ALA A 493 31.21 16.29 15.18
N GLY A 494 32.02 15.26 15.47
CA GLY A 494 32.58 14.38 14.46
C GLY A 494 31.53 13.54 13.72
N ARG A 495 30.55 13.01 14.45
CA ARG A 495 29.39 12.29 13.85
C ARG A 495 28.54 13.21 12.99
N LEU A 496 28.29 14.44 13.43
CA LEU A 496 27.57 15.44 12.64
C LEU A 496 28.34 15.85 11.38
N ALA A 497 29.67 15.99 11.45
CA ALA A 497 30.51 16.28 10.31
C ALA A 497 30.50 15.12 9.29
N ALA A 498 30.54 13.86 9.78
CA ALA A 498 30.42 12.68 8.92
C ALA A 498 29.07 12.63 8.19
N ALA A 499 27.98 12.86 8.91
CA ALA A 499 26.62 12.89 8.35
C ALA A 499 26.40 14.07 7.38
N SER A 500 27.21 15.14 7.48
CA SER A 500 27.17 16.31 6.60
C SER A 500 28.17 16.25 5.43
N GLU A 501 28.67 15.06 5.12
CA GLU A 501 29.62 14.80 4.03
C GLU A 501 30.91 15.65 4.12
N LYS A 502 31.38 15.93 5.35
CA LYS A 502 32.65 16.62 5.65
C LYS A 502 33.67 15.65 6.25
N PRO A 503 34.19 14.70 5.45
CA PRO A 503 34.98 13.58 5.98
C PRO A 503 36.29 14.01 6.64
N GLY A 504 36.95 15.07 6.18
CA GLY A 504 38.18 15.58 6.77
C GLY A 504 37.97 16.16 8.18
N ASP A 505 36.90 16.96 8.37
CA ASP A 505 36.52 17.45 9.70
C ASP A 505 36.08 16.33 10.61
N ALA A 506 35.30 15.38 10.08
CA ALA A 506 34.85 14.21 10.84
C ALA A 506 36.04 13.40 11.36
N GLU A 507 37.00 13.06 10.50
CA GLU A 507 38.19 12.31 10.89
C GLU A 507 39.00 13.03 11.96
N ARG A 508 39.26 14.34 11.78
CA ARG A 508 39.98 15.15 12.74
C ARG A 508 39.30 15.18 14.10
N LEU A 509 37.97 15.36 14.14
CA LEU A 509 37.19 15.43 15.36
C LEU A 509 37.08 14.09 16.07
N LEU A 510 36.87 13.00 15.32
CA LEU A 510 36.77 11.65 15.87
C LEU A 510 38.12 11.17 16.43
N ARG A 511 39.25 11.45 15.76
CA ARG A 511 40.59 11.21 16.31
C ARG A 511 40.83 12.00 17.59
N ALA A 512 40.40 13.24 17.64
CA ALA A 512 40.51 14.08 18.83
C ALA A 512 39.55 13.70 19.97
N ALA A 513 38.53 12.88 19.72
CA ALA A 513 37.62 12.30 20.71
C ALA A 513 38.12 10.94 21.24
N ALA A 514 38.94 10.22 20.48
CA ALA A 514 39.49 8.91 20.82
C ALA A 514 40.75 9.00 21.69
N LEU A 515 40.69 9.80 22.77
CA LEU A 515 41.83 10.01 23.65
C LEU A 515 41.80 9.03 24.84
N PRO A 516 42.96 8.52 25.29
CA PRO A 516 43.05 7.64 26.46
C PRO A 516 42.48 8.24 27.74
N ASP A 517 42.53 9.58 27.86
CA ASP A 517 42.02 10.32 29.03
C ASP A 517 40.48 10.33 29.13
N ALA A 518 39.79 9.82 28.12
CA ALA A 518 38.33 9.69 28.10
C ALA A 518 37.90 8.24 27.76
N PRO A 519 38.21 7.26 28.63
CA PRO A 519 38.02 5.82 28.33
C PRO A 519 36.55 5.43 28.12
N GLY A 520 35.60 6.23 28.64
CA GLY A 520 34.17 6.03 28.40
C GLY A 520 33.72 6.38 26.98
N THR A 521 34.38 7.33 26.33
CA THR A 521 34.02 7.87 25.00
C THR A 521 34.93 7.35 23.89
N ALA A 522 36.20 7.08 24.20
CA ALA A 522 37.17 6.63 23.21
C ALA A 522 36.72 5.42 22.37
N PRO A 523 36.12 4.35 22.93
CA PRO A 523 35.68 3.23 22.11
C PRO A 523 34.59 3.62 21.08
N ALA A 524 33.70 4.55 21.46
CA ALA A 524 32.66 5.03 20.56
C ALA A 524 33.21 5.95 19.46
N ALA A 525 34.25 6.72 19.78
CA ALA A 525 34.94 7.57 18.80
C ALA A 525 35.79 6.73 17.81
N GLU A 526 36.48 5.71 18.31
CA GLU A 526 37.24 4.79 17.45
C GLU A 526 36.34 3.98 16.51
N LEU A 527 35.20 3.50 17.00
CA LEU A 527 34.24 2.81 16.16
C LEU A 527 33.68 3.73 15.06
N ALA A 528 33.28 4.96 15.42
CA ALA A 528 32.80 5.94 14.46
C ALA A 528 33.87 6.33 13.42
N LEU A 529 35.13 6.44 13.86
CA LEU A 529 36.26 6.67 12.96
C LEU A 529 36.47 5.50 11.99
N ALA A 530 36.43 4.27 12.48
CA ALA A 530 36.56 3.09 11.62
C ALA A 530 35.42 3.00 10.59
N GLU A 531 34.19 3.30 10.98
CA GLU A 531 33.04 3.35 10.07
C GLU A 531 33.24 4.44 9.00
N LEU A 532 33.73 5.62 9.37
CA LEU A 532 34.09 6.67 8.41
C LEU A 532 35.17 6.23 7.43
N LEU A 533 36.22 5.56 7.91
CA LEU A 533 37.33 5.06 7.07
C LEU A 533 36.84 3.99 6.09
N LEU A 534 35.91 3.12 6.50
CA LEU A 534 35.28 2.14 5.60
C LEU A 534 34.46 2.83 4.49
N GLN A 535 33.69 3.86 4.83
CA GLN A 535 32.95 4.64 3.84
C GLN A 535 33.90 5.32 2.82
N GLN A 536 35.10 5.72 3.26
CA GLN A 536 36.16 6.27 2.40
C GLN A 536 36.96 5.20 1.65
N LYS A 537 36.62 3.91 1.76
CA LYS A 537 37.35 2.77 1.17
C LYS A 537 38.80 2.61 1.70
N ARG A 538 39.08 3.12 2.89
CA ARG A 538 40.38 3.01 3.59
C ARG A 538 40.37 1.81 4.54
N ALA A 539 40.13 0.62 3.99
CA ALA A 539 39.87 -0.60 4.77
C ALA A 539 41.03 -1.00 5.69
N ALA A 540 42.29 -0.83 5.26
CA ALA A 540 43.46 -1.16 6.07
C ALA A 540 43.55 -0.31 7.35
N GLU A 541 43.25 0.98 7.25
CA GLU A 541 43.23 1.88 8.40
C GLU A 541 42.04 1.60 9.33
N ALA A 542 40.88 1.25 8.76
CA ALA A 542 39.73 0.82 9.55
C ALA A 542 40.03 -0.46 10.35
N VAL A 543 40.72 -1.44 9.74
CA VAL A 543 41.18 -2.67 10.43
C VAL A 543 42.05 -2.33 11.63
N ALA A 544 43.07 -1.49 11.42
CA ALA A 544 43.98 -1.09 12.51
C ALA A 544 43.24 -0.41 13.67
N GLN A 545 42.25 0.47 13.34
CA GLN A 545 41.47 1.19 14.33
C GLN A 545 40.53 0.25 15.12
N LEU A 546 39.90 -0.74 14.45
CA LEU A 546 39.03 -1.72 15.09
C LEU A 546 39.80 -2.69 15.96
N GLU A 547 40.97 -3.12 15.52
CA GLU A 547 41.89 -3.99 16.31
C GLU A 547 42.34 -3.22 17.57
N HIS A 548 42.73 -1.96 17.44
CA HIS A 548 43.11 -1.13 18.58
C HIS A 548 41.94 -1.02 19.58
N LEU A 549 40.73 -0.77 19.13
CA LEU A 549 39.53 -0.70 20.00
C LEU A 549 39.32 -2.00 20.78
N ILE A 550 39.38 -3.16 20.09
CA ILE A 550 39.14 -4.47 20.70
C ILE A 550 40.21 -4.83 21.73
N LEU A 551 41.47 -4.48 21.45
CA LEU A 551 42.61 -4.81 22.34
C LEU A 551 42.71 -3.84 23.53
N THR A 552 42.45 -2.56 23.31
CA THR A 552 42.61 -1.50 24.32
C THR A 552 41.42 -1.44 25.26
N TYR A 553 40.19 -1.71 24.74
CA TYR A 553 38.93 -1.59 25.50
C TYR A 553 38.14 -2.92 25.53
N PRO A 554 38.71 -4.03 26.00
CA PRO A 554 38.08 -5.36 25.91
C PRO A 554 36.75 -5.47 26.69
N GLY A 555 36.54 -4.62 27.70
CA GLY A 555 35.30 -4.53 28.49
C GLY A 555 34.23 -3.62 27.91
N SER A 556 34.50 -2.98 26.77
CA SER A 556 33.50 -2.09 26.16
C SER A 556 32.33 -2.87 25.56
N ALA A 557 31.10 -2.39 25.79
CA ALA A 557 29.90 -2.93 25.16
C ALA A 557 29.90 -2.84 23.62
N LEU A 558 30.83 -2.07 23.03
CA LEU A 558 30.98 -1.91 21.59
C LEU A 558 31.87 -2.97 20.94
N VAL A 559 32.59 -3.79 21.72
CA VAL A 559 33.47 -4.84 21.19
C VAL A 559 32.76 -5.84 20.25
N PRO A 560 31.54 -6.34 20.53
CA PRO A 560 30.83 -7.20 19.60
C PRO A 560 30.52 -6.52 18.25
N GLN A 561 30.22 -5.24 18.26
CA GLN A 561 30.01 -4.46 17.04
C GLN A 561 31.34 -4.22 16.30
N ALA A 562 32.37 -3.86 17.02
CA ALA A 562 33.70 -3.67 16.45
C ALA A 562 34.23 -4.95 15.76
N ARG A 563 34.01 -6.12 16.35
CA ARG A 563 34.39 -7.41 15.73
C ARG A 563 33.64 -7.65 14.41
N ARG A 564 32.34 -7.43 14.37
CA ARG A 564 31.58 -7.54 13.11
C ARG A 564 32.11 -6.60 12.04
N ARG A 565 32.38 -5.34 12.39
CA ARG A 565 32.97 -4.36 11.46
C ARG A 565 34.39 -4.73 11.03
N LEU A 566 35.18 -5.36 11.92
CA LEU A 566 36.52 -5.85 11.60
C LEU A 566 36.47 -6.98 10.56
N ASP A 567 35.55 -7.91 10.69
CA ASP A 567 35.38 -9.00 9.72
C ASP A 567 34.96 -8.44 8.34
N GLU A 568 34.04 -7.46 8.30
CA GLU A 568 33.66 -6.76 7.08
C GLU A 568 34.86 -6.00 6.46
N ALA A 569 35.63 -5.30 7.28
CA ALA A 569 36.79 -4.54 6.85
C ALA A 569 37.89 -5.44 6.26
N ARG A 570 38.19 -6.59 6.90
CA ARG A 570 39.15 -7.57 6.42
C ARG A 570 38.75 -8.20 5.08
N GLY A 571 37.47 -8.42 4.86
CA GLY A 571 36.92 -8.86 3.57
C GLY A 571 37.05 -7.83 2.45
N ALA A 572 37.15 -6.56 2.79
CA ALA A 572 37.30 -5.44 1.86
C ALA A 572 38.79 -5.10 1.55
N VAL A 573 39.77 -5.63 2.29
CA VAL A 573 41.19 -5.43 2.01
C VAL A 573 41.57 -6.27 0.78
N PRO A 574 42.16 -5.69 -0.28
CA PRO A 574 42.60 -6.46 -1.44
C PRO A 574 43.64 -7.51 -1.01
N ARG A 575 43.43 -8.76 -1.41
CA ARG A 575 44.45 -9.83 -1.24
C ARG A 575 45.57 -9.54 -2.23
N THR A 576 46.77 -9.18 -1.74
CA THR A 576 48.00 -9.04 -2.53
C THR A 576 48.55 -10.40 -2.93
#